data_35015c61282105e70cfb69a0ce5675ef
#
_entry.id   35015c61282105e70cfb69a0ce5675ef
#
_cell.length_a   1.000
_cell.length_b   1.000
_cell.length_c   1.000
_cell.angle_alpha   90.00
_cell.angle_beta   90.00
_cell.angle_gamma   90.00
#
_symmetry.space_group_name_H-M   'P 1'
#
loop_
_entity.id
_entity.type
_entity.pdbx_description
1 polymer ?
#
loop_
_entity_poly.entity_id
_entity_poly.type
_entity_poly.pdbx_seq_one_letter_code
_entity_poly.pdbx_strand_id
1 'polypeptide(L)' 'IPATVIEVHITNIFKRGRVRSRSMLSAVCKGTISGFGLDSYKLAAKALLMDANIQ' A
#
# COMPACT_ATOMS: atom_id res chain seq x y z
N ILE A 1 -9.90 12.17 -13.50
CA ILE A 1 -8.51 11.76 -13.34
C ILE A 1 -8.43 10.70 -12.28
N PRO A 2 -7.88 9.56 -12.62
CA PRO A 2 -7.70 8.53 -11.61
C PRO A 2 -6.66 8.98 -10.59
N ALA A 3 -7.03 8.89 -9.33
CA ALA A 3 -6.10 9.19 -8.25
C ALA A 3 -5.17 7.99 -8.03
N THR A 4 -3.94 8.28 -7.64
CA THR A 4 -3.03 7.23 -7.22
C THR A 4 -3.40 6.80 -5.81
N VAL A 5 -3.62 5.52 -5.63
CA VAL A 5 -4.03 4.96 -4.35
C VAL A 5 -3.05 3.87 -3.94
N ILE A 6 -2.64 3.91 -2.68
CA ILE A 6 -1.76 2.90 -2.11
C ILE A 6 -2.43 2.34 -0.87
N GLU A 7 -2.51 1.02 -0.81
CA GLU A 7 -3.06 0.32 0.34
C GLU A 7 -1.97 0.19 1.40
N VAL A 8 -2.29 0.54 2.65
CA VAL A 8 -1.31 0.53 3.74
C VAL A 8 -1.82 -0.32 4.89
N HIS A 9 -0.99 -1.24 5.35
CA HIS A 9 -1.26 -2.05 6.52
C HIS A 9 -0.08 -1.95 7.48
N ILE A 10 -0.37 -1.69 8.73
CA ILE A 10 0.67 -1.56 9.76
C ILE A 10 1.35 -2.89 10.03
N THR A 11 0.58 -3.97 10.00
CA THR A 11 1.10 -5.30 10.29
C THR A 11 1.30 -6.10 9.01
N ASN A 12 2.14 -7.13 9.11
CA ASN A 12 2.36 -8.02 7.97
C ASN A 12 1.16 -8.95 7.80
N ILE A 13 0.31 -8.64 6.84
CA ILE A 13 -0.91 -9.41 6.61
C ILE A 13 -0.64 -10.83 6.13
N PHE A 14 0.51 -11.07 5.53
CA PHE A 14 0.86 -12.41 5.05
C PHE A 14 1.26 -13.33 6.19
N LYS A 15 1.83 -12.77 7.25
CA LYS A 15 2.20 -13.54 8.43
C LYS A 15 1.01 -14.19 9.12
N ARG A 16 -0.17 -13.63 8.91
CA ARG A 16 -1.38 -14.12 9.56
C ARG A 16 -2.10 -15.18 8.73
N GLY A 17 -1.51 -15.63 7.67
CA GLY A 17 -2.14 -16.62 6.81
C GLY A 17 -3.32 -16.07 6.03
N ARG A 18 -3.38 -14.78 5.84
CA ARG A 18 -4.49 -14.11 5.16
C ARG A 18 -4.19 -13.80 3.70
N VAL A 19 -3.31 -14.57 3.12
CA VAL A 19 -2.94 -14.37 1.72
C VAL A 19 -4.16 -14.44 0.81
N ARG A 20 -5.16 -15.19 1.21
CA ARG A 20 -6.38 -15.34 0.40
C ARG A 20 -7.33 -14.18 0.49
N SER A 21 -7.26 -13.41 1.54
CA SER A 21 -8.20 -12.30 1.69
C SER A 21 -7.65 -11.09 1.01
N ARG A 22 -7.57 -11.15 -0.27
CA ARG A 22 -7.26 -9.97 -1.03
C ARG A 22 -8.38 -8.98 -0.84
N SER A 23 -8.01 -7.82 -0.40
CA SER A 23 -8.92 -6.71 -0.38
C SER A 23 -9.34 -6.40 -1.82
N MET A 24 -10.61 -6.05 -2.00
CA MET A 24 -11.05 -5.55 -3.30
C MET A 24 -10.27 -4.31 -3.70
N LEU A 25 -9.78 -3.56 -2.72
CA LEU A 25 -8.98 -2.37 -2.97
C LEU A 25 -7.64 -2.69 -3.58
N SER A 26 -7.06 -3.84 -3.26
CA SER A 26 -5.75 -4.20 -3.80
C SER A 26 -5.76 -4.27 -5.32
N ALA A 27 -6.90 -4.59 -5.90
CA ALA A 27 -7.01 -4.70 -7.36
C ALA A 27 -6.94 -3.34 -8.06
N VAL A 28 -7.30 -2.26 -7.36
CA VAL A 28 -7.33 -0.92 -7.95
C VAL A 28 -6.23 -0.01 -7.41
N CYS A 29 -5.48 -0.47 -6.41
CA CYS A 29 -4.36 0.30 -5.86
C CYS A 29 -3.13 0.13 -6.72
N LYS A 30 -2.32 1.16 -6.77
CA LYS A 30 -1.03 1.08 -7.45
C LYS A 30 -0.10 0.09 -6.76
N GLY A 31 -0.17 -0.01 -5.46
CA GLY A 31 0.64 -0.92 -4.71
C GLY A 31 0.16 -1.08 -3.29
N THR A 32 0.81 -1.95 -2.55
CA THR A 32 0.48 -2.25 -1.17
C THR A 32 1.74 -2.19 -0.32
N ILE A 33 1.65 -1.57 0.84
CA ILE A 33 2.74 -1.55 1.82
C ILE A 33 2.21 -2.16 3.10
N SER A 34 2.93 -3.14 3.62
CA SER A 34 2.50 -3.80 4.85
C SER A 34 3.70 -4.23 5.68
N GLY A 35 3.50 -4.34 7.00
CA GLY A 35 4.46 -4.97 7.87
C GLY A 35 5.56 -4.09 8.43
N PHE A 36 5.52 -2.80 8.20
CA PHE A 36 6.55 -1.88 8.68
C PHE A 36 6.08 -1.04 9.87
N GLY A 37 5.00 -1.43 10.52
CA GLY A 37 4.44 -0.66 11.62
C GLY A 37 4.00 0.72 11.14
N LEU A 38 4.18 1.71 12.00
CA LEU A 38 3.78 3.08 11.65
C LEU A 38 4.60 3.66 10.51
N ASP A 39 5.79 3.13 10.26
CA ASP A 39 6.60 3.58 9.13
C ASP A 39 5.95 3.27 7.79
N SER A 40 4.96 2.37 7.78
CA SER A 40 4.22 2.07 6.57
C SER A 40 3.59 3.32 5.96
N TYR A 41 3.12 4.25 6.79
CA TYR A 41 2.54 5.48 6.31
C TYR A 41 3.57 6.40 5.68
N LYS A 42 4.76 6.46 6.26
CA LYS A 42 5.84 7.26 5.70
C LYS A 42 6.28 6.72 4.34
N LEU A 43 6.36 5.41 4.25
CA LEU A 43 6.75 4.76 3.01
C LEU A 43 5.71 5.00 1.92
N ALA A 44 4.43 4.94 2.29
CA ALA A 44 3.36 5.21 1.35
C ALA A 44 3.41 6.65 0.84
N ALA A 45 3.67 7.60 1.74
CA ALA A 45 3.79 8.99 1.35
C ALA A 45 4.94 9.20 0.38
N LYS A 46 6.07 8.56 0.65
CA LYS A 46 7.23 8.64 -0.25
C LYS A 46 6.90 8.04 -1.62
N ALA A 47 6.19 6.93 -1.63
CA ALA A 47 5.80 6.29 -2.88
C ALA A 47 4.90 7.21 -3.72
N LEU A 48 3.96 7.89 -3.05
CA LEU A 48 3.09 8.83 -3.74
C LEU A 48 3.85 10.01 -4.31
N LEU A 49 4.85 10.51 -3.57
CA LEU A 49 5.67 11.60 -4.05
C LEU A 49 6.51 11.19 -5.24
N MET A 50 7.04 9.99 -5.21
CA MET A 50 7.82 9.46 -6.33
C MET A 50 6.95 9.35 -7.59
N ASP A 51 5.72 8.89 -7.42
CA ASP A 51 4.80 8.76 -8.53
C ASP A 51 4.50 10.12 -9.15
N ALA A 52 4.30 11.13 -8.32
CA ALA A 52 4.04 12.48 -8.80
C ALA A 52 5.24 13.05 -9.55
N ASN A 53 6.45 12.73 -9.11
CA ASN A 53 7.67 13.26 -9.70
C ASN A 53 8.03 12.61 -11.03
N ILE A 54 7.57 11.41 -11.25
CA ILE A 54 7.87 10.69 -12.50
C ILE A 54 7.03 11.21 -13.64
N GLN A 55 5.91 11.79 -13.34
CA GLN A 55 5.06 12.36 -14.35
C GLN A 55 5.49 13.76 -14.72
#